data_7abb0a0143310dde266a1be9d088694c
#
_entry.id   7abb0a0143310dde266a1be9d088694c
#
_cell.length_a   1.000
_cell.length_b   1.000
_cell.length_c   1.000
_cell.angle_alpha   90.00
_cell.angle_beta   90.00
_cell.angle_gamma   90.00
#
_symmetry.space_group_name_H-M   'P 1'
#
loop_
_entity.id
_entity.type
_entity.pdbx_description
1 polymer ?
#
loop_
_entity_poly.entity_id
_entity_poly.type
_entity_poly.pdbx_seq_one_letter_code
_entity_poly.pdbx_strand_id
1 'polypeptide(L)'
;EPLQPLPPAPFPATVEVTAPVGANSSAAFRGNRYGVPPGLRGVELTLRHRLGSGTLGIHSPSGMLIVTHRLAPAGMGTLVRIPEHRAELEAAVLASFTTASPCDRKGNYPPGEAARAEAARLLGGLGPEVVVDLDAYARLVEGPSGSARVAPEGVR
;
A
#
# COMPACT_ATOMS: atom_id res chain seq x y z
N GLU A 1 51.50 -27.95 -11.67
CA GLU A 1 50.29 -28.06 -12.46
C GLU A 1 50.08 -26.70 -13.14
N PRO A 2 49.98 -26.59 -14.48
CA PRO A 2 49.86 -25.31 -15.15
C PRO A 2 48.45 -24.76 -14.88
N LEU A 3 48.38 -23.52 -14.37
CA LEU A 3 47.14 -22.80 -14.18
C LEU A 3 46.49 -22.49 -15.54
N GLN A 4 45.22 -22.77 -15.68
CA GLN A 4 44.48 -22.40 -16.89
C GLN A 4 44.33 -20.87 -16.96
N PRO A 5 44.46 -20.28 -18.17
CA PRO A 5 44.22 -18.85 -18.33
C PRO A 5 42.82 -18.46 -17.93
N LEU A 6 42.68 -17.32 -17.25
CA LEU A 6 41.35 -16.78 -16.88
C LEU A 6 40.52 -16.52 -18.14
N PRO A 7 39.18 -16.77 -18.09
CA PRO A 7 38.32 -16.47 -19.21
C PRO A 7 38.37 -14.97 -19.56
N PRO A 8 38.31 -14.60 -20.85
CA PRO A 8 38.49 -13.22 -21.31
C PRO A 8 37.38 -12.28 -20.87
N ALA A 9 36.22 -12.80 -20.42
CA ALA A 9 35.11 -12.01 -19.88
C ALA A 9 34.85 -12.39 -18.42
N PRO A 10 34.66 -11.39 -17.53
CA PRO A 10 34.29 -11.67 -16.15
C PRO A 10 32.95 -12.41 -16.10
N PHE A 11 32.90 -13.43 -15.25
CA PHE A 11 31.66 -14.20 -15.05
C PHE A 11 30.52 -13.26 -14.58
N PRO A 12 29.39 -13.14 -15.31
CA PRO A 12 28.31 -12.30 -14.86
C PRO A 12 27.67 -12.95 -13.65
N ALA A 13 28.04 -12.53 -12.45
CA ALA A 13 27.42 -12.98 -11.22
C ALA A 13 26.02 -12.39 -11.14
N THR A 14 25.02 -13.16 -11.52
CA THR A 14 23.59 -12.78 -11.45
C THR A 14 22.86 -13.71 -10.49
N VAL A 15 22.14 -13.13 -9.55
CA VAL A 15 21.22 -13.86 -8.68
C VAL A 15 19.86 -13.85 -9.33
N GLU A 16 19.29 -15.02 -9.54
CA GLU A 16 17.93 -15.20 -10.07
C GLU A 16 17.07 -15.88 -9.01
N VAL A 17 15.87 -15.34 -8.79
CA VAL A 17 14.89 -15.90 -7.86
C VAL A 17 13.52 -15.83 -8.53
N THR A 18 12.78 -16.93 -8.49
CA THR A 18 11.38 -16.95 -8.91
C THR A 18 10.47 -16.67 -7.71
N ALA A 19 9.53 -15.76 -7.87
CA ALA A 19 8.57 -15.42 -6.83
C ALA A 19 7.19 -15.12 -7.42
N PRO A 20 6.09 -15.57 -6.75
CA PRO A 20 4.74 -15.26 -7.17
C PRO A 20 4.38 -13.80 -6.86
N VAL A 21 3.54 -13.23 -7.71
CA VAL A 21 2.98 -11.89 -7.49
C VAL A 21 1.84 -11.97 -6.48
N GLY A 22 1.98 -11.24 -5.38
CA GLY A 22 0.97 -11.14 -4.34
C GLY A 22 -0.25 -10.29 -4.72
N ALA A 23 -1.26 -10.26 -3.83
CA ALA A 23 -2.51 -9.51 -4.01
C ALA A 23 -2.28 -7.99 -4.23
N ASN A 24 -1.20 -7.45 -3.68
CA ASN A 24 -0.84 -6.04 -3.80
C ASN A 24 0.03 -5.73 -5.03
N SER A 25 -0.01 -6.55 -6.08
CA SER A 25 0.82 -6.42 -7.28
C SER A 25 2.29 -6.20 -6.93
N SER A 26 2.86 -7.11 -6.14
CA SER A 26 4.27 -7.04 -5.74
C SER A 26 4.87 -8.44 -5.61
N ALA A 27 6.16 -8.57 -5.96
CA ALA A 27 6.97 -9.76 -5.77
C ALA A 27 8.00 -9.54 -4.65
N ALA A 28 8.33 -10.61 -3.90
CA ALA A 28 9.25 -10.53 -2.78
C ALA A 28 10.69 -10.85 -3.22
N PHE A 29 11.67 -10.04 -2.77
CA PHE A 29 13.09 -10.30 -2.98
C PHE A 29 13.91 -9.76 -1.82
N ARG A 30 14.77 -10.58 -1.23
CA ARG A 30 15.68 -10.22 -0.11
C ARG A 30 14.98 -9.46 1.04
N GLY A 31 13.79 -9.93 1.45
CA GLY A 31 13.05 -9.31 2.55
C GLY A 31 12.37 -7.97 2.23
N ASN A 32 12.34 -7.58 0.94
CA ASN A 32 11.63 -6.39 0.44
C ASN A 32 10.57 -6.82 -0.56
N ARG A 33 9.66 -5.90 -0.91
CA ARG A 33 8.62 -6.10 -1.93
C ARG A 33 8.80 -5.10 -3.06
N TYR A 34 8.68 -5.58 -4.29
CA TYR A 34 8.85 -4.78 -5.51
C TYR A 34 7.57 -4.80 -6.32
N GLY A 35 7.03 -3.62 -6.59
CA GLY A 35 5.78 -3.45 -7.32
C GLY A 35 5.93 -3.85 -8.79
N VAL A 36 4.90 -4.49 -9.31
CA VAL A 36 4.75 -4.83 -10.72
C VAL A 36 3.44 -4.26 -11.24
N PRO A 37 3.23 -4.16 -12.56
CA PRO A 37 1.95 -3.75 -13.12
C PRO A 37 0.79 -4.57 -12.56
N PRO A 38 -0.42 -4.00 -12.40
CA PRO A 38 -1.60 -4.73 -11.99
C PRO A 38 -1.98 -5.81 -13.04
N GLY A 39 -2.75 -6.80 -12.61
CA GLY A 39 -3.19 -7.90 -13.48
C GLY A 39 -2.30 -9.14 -13.48
N LEU A 40 -1.11 -9.10 -12.86
CA LEU A 40 -0.17 -10.22 -12.80
C LEU A 40 -0.30 -11.06 -11.51
N ARG A 41 -1.36 -10.89 -10.73
CA ARG A 41 -1.57 -11.62 -9.48
C ARG A 41 -1.48 -13.14 -9.68
N GLY A 42 -0.67 -13.81 -8.86
CA GLY A 42 -0.45 -15.24 -8.91
C GLY A 42 0.52 -15.72 -10.00
N VAL A 43 0.97 -14.83 -10.89
CA VAL A 43 1.98 -15.18 -11.89
C VAL A 43 3.33 -15.30 -11.23
N GLU A 44 4.10 -16.32 -11.56
CA GLU A 44 5.49 -16.46 -11.13
C GLU A 44 6.40 -15.60 -12.02
N LEU A 45 7.13 -14.69 -11.40
CA LEU A 45 8.07 -13.81 -12.10
C LEU A 45 9.49 -14.14 -11.71
N THR A 46 10.43 -13.94 -12.64
CA THR A 46 11.86 -14.10 -12.40
C THR A 46 12.48 -12.75 -12.05
N LEU A 47 13.04 -12.66 -10.83
CA LEU A 47 13.72 -11.48 -10.33
C LEU A 47 15.23 -11.69 -10.54
N ARG A 48 15.87 -10.79 -11.30
CA ARG A 48 17.29 -10.85 -11.66
C ARG A 48 18.03 -9.67 -11.09
N HIS A 49 19.05 -9.98 -10.30
CA HIS A 49 19.96 -8.98 -9.73
C HIS A 49 21.41 -9.33 -10.07
N ARG A 50 22.07 -8.45 -10.80
CA ARG A 50 23.51 -8.55 -11.03
C ARG A 50 24.24 -8.07 -9.78
N LEU A 51 25.11 -8.91 -9.22
CA LEU A 51 25.95 -8.55 -8.07
C LEU A 51 26.76 -7.29 -8.38
N GLY A 52 26.79 -6.35 -7.44
CA GLY A 52 27.42 -5.05 -7.61
C GLY A 52 26.57 -4.00 -8.34
N SER A 53 25.42 -4.35 -8.91
CA SER A 53 24.48 -3.37 -9.44
C SER A 53 23.51 -2.87 -8.34
N GLY A 54 23.07 -1.62 -8.44
CA GLY A 54 22.03 -1.07 -7.58
C GLY A 54 20.60 -1.32 -8.09
N THR A 55 20.40 -2.25 -9.03
CA THR A 55 19.13 -2.48 -9.72
C THR A 55 18.66 -3.92 -9.65
N LEU A 56 17.35 -4.10 -9.68
CA LEU A 56 16.65 -5.37 -9.75
C LEU A 56 15.75 -5.38 -10.99
N GLY A 57 15.99 -6.28 -11.93
CA GLY A 57 15.11 -6.51 -13.08
C GLY A 57 14.07 -7.57 -12.76
N ILE A 58 12.82 -7.33 -13.10
CA ILE A 58 11.72 -8.30 -12.96
C ILE A 58 11.29 -8.73 -14.36
N HIS A 59 11.30 -10.02 -14.58
CA HIS A 59 11.05 -10.63 -15.88
C HIS A 59 9.82 -11.55 -15.83
N SER A 60 9.11 -11.62 -16.96
CA SER A 60 8.04 -12.59 -17.15
C SER A 60 8.57 -14.03 -17.22
N PRO A 61 7.71 -15.05 -17.14
CA PRO A 61 8.12 -16.44 -17.38
C PRO A 61 8.75 -16.67 -18.76
N SER A 62 8.38 -15.84 -19.75
CA SER A 62 8.99 -15.87 -21.09
C SER A 62 10.34 -15.15 -21.18
N GLY A 63 10.84 -14.60 -20.08
CA GLY A 63 12.12 -13.89 -20.04
C GLY A 63 12.07 -12.40 -20.42
N MET A 64 10.91 -11.86 -20.76
CA MET A 64 10.74 -10.45 -21.12
C MET A 64 10.84 -9.58 -19.86
N LEU A 65 11.61 -8.49 -19.93
CA LEU A 65 11.73 -7.52 -18.85
C LEU A 65 10.41 -6.75 -18.70
N ILE A 66 9.81 -6.82 -17.51
CA ILE A 66 8.58 -6.10 -17.16
C ILE A 66 8.91 -4.74 -16.54
N VAL A 67 9.82 -4.72 -15.55
CA VAL A 67 10.16 -3.50 -14.81
C VAL A 67 11.54 -3.62 -14.19
N THR A 68 12.22 -2.48 -14.04
CA THR A 68 13.47 -2.37 -13.28
C THR A 68 13.26 -1.45 -12.08
N HIS A 69 13.68 -1.91 -10.90
CA HIS A 69 13.63 -1.14 -9.66
C HIS A 69 15.03 -0.84 -9.14
N ARG A 70 15.15 0.22 -8.36
CA ARG A 70 16.29 0.42 -7.49
C ARG A 70 16.27 -0.65 -6.39
N LEU A 71 17.40 -1.32 -6.17
CA LEU A 71 17.50 -2.33 -5.12
C LEU A 71 17.49 -1.66 -3.74
N ALA A 72 16.57 -2.09 -2.88
CA ALA A 72 16.55 -1.69 -1.49
C ALA A 72 17.52 -2.56 -0.65
N PRO A 73 18.05 -2.05 0.47
CA PRO A 73 18.86 -2.85 1.39
C PRO A 73 18.11 -4.10 1.84
N ALA A 74 18.82 -5.22 1.96
CA ALA A 74 18.21 -6.50 2.33
C ALA A 74 17.55 -6.45 3.71
N GLY A 75 16.39 -7.08 3.86
CA GLY A 75 15.71 -7.25 5.15
C GLY A 75 14.96 -6.03 5.69
N MET A 76 14.86 -4.94 4.94
CA MET A 76 14.21 -3.70 5.40
C MET A 76 12.67 -3.75 5.39
N GLY A 77 12.06 -4.78 4.79
CA GLY A 77 10.60 -4.83 4.63
C GLY A 77 10.02 -3.74 3.71
N THR A 78 10.87 -3.04 2.97
CA THR A 78 10.47 -1.90 2.15
C THR A 78 9.64 -2.33 0.95
N LEU A 79 8.62 -1.53 0.62
CA LEU A 79 7.86 -1.65 -0.61
C LEU A 79 8.34 -0.62 -1.63
N VAL A 80 9.03 -1.08 -2.67
CA VAL A 80 9.51 -0.24 -3.78
C VAL A 80 8.49 -0.29 -4.91
N ARG A 81 7.96 0.85 -5.32
CA ARG A 81 7.01 0.99 -6.45
C ARG A 81 7.38 2.16 -7.32
N ILE A 82 7.04 2.08 -8.59
CA ILE A 82 7.04 3.24 -9.48
C ILE A 82 5.67 3.92 -9.43
N PRO A 83 5.61 5.25 -9.58
CA PRO A 83 4.35 6.01 -9.45
C PRO A 83 3.27 5.54 -10.40
N GLU A 84 3.64 5.21 -11.63
CA GLU A 84 2.73 4.78 -12.70
C GLU A 84 1.98 3.49 -12.31
N HIS A 85 2.69 2.46 -11.85
CA HIS A 85 2.08 1.20 -11.40
C HIS A 85 1.19 1.39 -10.16
N ARG A 86 1.53 2.37 -9.32
CA ARG A 86 0.69 2.72 -8.17
C ARG A 86 -0.64 3.32 -8.63
N ALA A 87 -0.60 4.27 -9.56
CA ALA A 87 -1.80 4.90 -10.10
C ALA A 87 -2.70 3.89 -10.82
N GLU A 88 -2.12 3.01 -11.63
CA GLU A 88 -2.84 1.93 -12.30
C GLU A 88 -3.50 0.96 -11.31
N LEU A 89 -2.80 0.58 -10.24
CA LEU A 89 -3.33 -0.29 -9.20
C LEU A 89 -4.49 0.39 -8.46
N GLU A 90 -4.35 1.66 -8.09
CA GLU A 90 -5.40 2.44 -7.45
C GLU A 90 -6.63 2.55 -8.35
N ALA A 91 -6.45 2.83 -9.64
CA ALA A 91 -7.54 2.85 -10.61
C ALA A 91 -8.25 1.49 -10.76
N ALA A 92 -7.49 0.39 -10.84
CA ALA A 92 -8.04 -0.95 -10.92
C ALA A 92 -8.84 -1.36 -9.67
N VAL A 93 -8.35 -0.99 -8.48
CA VAL A 93 -9.05 -1.21 -7.21
C VAL A 93 -10.34 -0.40 -7.16
N LEU A 94 -10.29 0.90 -7.49
CA LEU A 94 -11.49 1.75 -7.52
C LEU A 94 -12.53 1.24 -8.52
N ALA A 95 -12.11 0.82 -9.72
CA ALA A 95 -13.00 0.25 -10.71
C ALA A 95 -13.72 -1.01 -10.18
N SER A 96 -13.03 -1.85 -9.42
CA SER A 96 -13.63 -3.06 -8.83
C SER A 96 -14.71 -2.74 -7.78
N PHE A 97 -14.58 -1.63 -7.06
CA PHE A 97 -15.61 -1.17 -6.12
C PHE A 97 -16.83 -0.55 -6.81
N THR A 98 -16.64 0.13 -7.94
CA THR A 98 -17.73 0.77 -8.67
C THR A 98 -18.54 -0.20 -9.53
N THR A 99 -17.93 -1.32 -9.95
CA THR A 99 -18.60 -2.35 -10.77
C THR A 99 -19.12 -3.55 -9.96
N ALA A 100 -18.70 -3.66 -8.69
CA ALA A 100 -19.23 -4.71 -7.82
C ALA A 100 -20.73 -4.47 -7.60
N SER A 101 -21.57 -5.38 -8.06
CA SER A 101 -22.97 -5.43 -7.66
C SER A 101 -23.04 -5.39 -6.12
N PRO A 102 -24.00 -4.68 -5.54
CA PRO A 102 -24.23 -4.73 -4.09
C PRO A 102 -24.28 -6.20 -3.69
N CYS A 103 -23.54 -6.55 -2.65
CA CYS A 103 -23.50 -7.94 -2.20
C CYS A 103 -24.93 -8.36 -1.85
N ASP A 104 -25.55 -9.21 -2.67
CA ASP A 104 -26.94 -9.69 -2.48
C ASP A 104 -27.15 -10.34 -1.11
N ARG A 105 -26.06 -10.82 -0.49
CA ARG A 105 -26.07 -11.39 0.87
C ARG A 105 -26.01 -10.33 1.99
N LYS A 106 -25.60 -9.11 1.69
CA LYS A 106 -25.54 -7.97 2.61
C LYS A 106 -26.21 -6.75 1.99
N GLY A 107 -27.32 -6.98 1.29
CA GLY A 107 -28.18 -5.87 0.91
C GLY A 107 -28.49 -5.06 2.17
N ASN A 108 -28.20 -3.76 2.13
CA ASN A 108 -28.71 -2.85 3.13
C ASN A 108 -30.23 -2.85 2.98
N TYR A 109 -30.86 -3.87 3.56
CA TYR A 109 -32.30 -3.83 3.72
C TYR A 109 -32.60 -2.63 4.61
N PRO A 110 -33.42 -1.71 4.15
CA PRO A 110 -33.86 -0.64 5.02
C PRO A 110 -34.46 -1.28 6.27
N PRO A 111 -34.19 -0.74 7.47
CA PRO A 111 -34.71 -1.30 8.71
C PRO A 111 -36.18 -1.56 8.58
N GLY A 112 -36.65 -2.74 8.97
CA GLY A 112 -38.06 -3.09 8.96
C GLY A 112 -38.88 -2.12 9.83
N GLU A 113 -40.20 -2.10 9.67
CA GLU A 113 -41.07 -1.19 10.42
C GLU A 113 -40.91 -1.32 11.95
N ALA A 114 -40.72 -2.53 12.46
CA ALA A 114 -40.46 -2.77 13.88
C ALA A 114 -39.13 -2.12 14.35
N ALA A 115 -38.09 -2.20 13.55
CA ALA A 115 -36.81 -1.58 13.87
C ALA A 115 -36.88 -0.04 13.80
N ARG A 116 -37.65 0.51 12.86
CA ARG A 116 -37.90 1.96 12.77
C ARG A 116 -38.71 2.45 13.94
N ALA A 117 -39.76 1.71 14.34
CA ALA A 117 -40.58 2.05 15.51
C ALA A 117 -39.79 2.03 16.81
N GLU A 118 -38.90 1.03 16.98
CA GLU A 118 -38.00 0.95 18.14
C GLU A 118 -36.96 2.07 18.14
N ALA A 119 -36.37 2.37 16.99
CA ALA A 119 -35.46 3.51 16.86
C ALA A 119 -36.16 4.84 17.19
N ALA A 120 -37.38 5.05 16.71
CA ALA A 120 -38.18 6.23 17.05
C ALA A 120 -38.49 6.31 18.55
N ARG A 121 -38.75 5.17 19.19
CA ARG A 121 -38.98 5.08 20.62
C ARG A 121 -37.72 5.40 21.44
N LEU A 122 -36.56 4.90 21.03
CA LEU A 122 -35.26 5.16 21.68
C LEU A 122 -34.80 6.60 21.50
N LEU A 123 -35.09 7.19 20.34
CA LEU A 123 -34.83 8.60 20.08
C LEU A 123 -35.80 9.56 20.82
N GLY A 124 -36.81 9.03 21.45
CA GLY A 124 -37.79 9.57 22.41
C GLY A 124 -37.90 11.08 22.55
N GLY A 125 -38.14 11.81 21.45
CA GLY A 125 -38.30 13.26 21.50
C GLY A 125 -37.06 14.07 21.14
N LEU A 126 -35.95 13.44 20.85
CA LEU A 126 -34.88 14.09 20.08
C LEU A 126 -35.39 14.21 18.65
N GLY A 127 -35.72 15.42 18.23
CA GLY A 127 -36.20 15.69 16.87
C GLY A 127 -35.30 15.10 15.81
N PRO A 128 -35.80 14.93 14.57
CA PRO A 128 -35.07 14.24 13.49
C PRO A 128 -33.78 14.95 13.02
N GLU A 129 -33.48 16.07 13.59
CA GLU A 129 -32.34 16.90 13.19
C GLU A 129 -31.24 16.83 14.26
N VAL A 130 -30.31 15.89 14.06
CA VAL A 130 -29.01 15.97 14.74
C VAL A 130 -28.25 17.10 14.06
N VAL A 131 -28.35 18.31 14.58
CA VAL A 131 -27.51 19.42 14.16
C VAL A 131 -26.13 19.17 14.70
N VAL A 132 -25.24 18.70 13.83
CA VAL A 132 -23.81 18.60 14.16
C VAL A 132 -23.24 20.02 14.12
N ASP A 133 -22.99 20.60 15.30
CA ASP A 133 -22.30 21.89 15.42
C ASP A 133 -20.82 21.71 15.06
N LEU A 134 -20.49 21.94 13.79
CA LEU A 134 -19.13 21.85 13.28
C LEU A 134 -18.22 22.89 13.92
N ASP A 135 -18.75 24.04 14.38
CA ASP A 135 -17.97 25.06 15.06
C ASP A 135 -17.59 24.62 16.48
N ALA A 136 -18.41 23.81 17.13
CA ALA A 136 -18.05 23.17 18.40
C ALA A 136 -16.90 22.18 18.21
N TYR A 137 -16.90 21.42 17.12
CA TYR A 137 -15.79 20.53 16.76
C TYR A 137 -14.52 21.30 16.44
N ALA A 138 -14.59 22.38 15.67
CA ALA A 138 -13.42 23.22 15.34
C ALA A 138 -12.80 23.78 16.62
N ARG A 139 -13.60 24.26 17.56
CA ARG A 139 -13.12 24.75 18.86
C ARG A 139 -12.44 23.70 19.72
N LEU A 140 -12.88 22.44 19.64
CA LEU A 140 -12.24 21.31 20.32
C LEU A 140 -10.88 20.96 19.72
N VAL A 141 -10.76 21.04 18.39
CA VAL A 141 -9.51 20.74 17.67
C VAL A 141 -8.48 21.86 17.82
N GLU A 142 -8.93 23.12 17.85
CA GLU A 142 -8.06 24.28 18.03
C GLU A 142 -7.53 24.43 19.47
N GLY A 143 -8.09 23.72 20.44
CA GLY A 143 -7.68 23.74 21.84
C GLY A 143 -7.77 25.14 22.47
N PRO A 144 -7.76 25.29 23.78
CA PRO A 144 -7.62 26.59 24.40
C PRO A 144 -6.22 27.12 24.08
N SER A 145 -6.15 28.20 23.29
CA SER A 145 -4.92 28.95 23.02
C SER A 145 -4.43 29.62 24.32
N GLY A 146 -3.97 28.80 25.25
CA GLY A 146 -3.35 29.21 26.50
C GLY A 146 -1.85 29.34 26.28
N SER A 147 -1.43 30.45 25.69
CA SER A 147 -0.06 30.91 25.72
C SER A 147 0.34 31.24 27.16
N ALA A 148 0.75 30.24 27.93
CA ALA A 148 1.51 30.45 29.14
C ALA A 148 2.97 30.74 28.72
N ARG A 149 3.30 32.00 28.49
CA ARG A 149 4.69 32.49 28.53
C ARG A 149 5.22 32.26 29.94
N VAL A 150 6.01 31.22 30.10
CA VAL A 150 6.89 31.10 31.27
C VAL A 150 8.02 32.09 31.06
N ALA A 151 8.01 33.15 31.88
CA ALA A 151 9.13 34.09 32.00
C ALA A 151 10.29 33.34 32.68
N PRO A 152 11.56 33.55 32.26
CA PRO A 152 12.70 32.99 32.95
C PRO A 152 12.95 33.85 34.20
N GLU A 153 12.75 33.26 35.39
CA GLU A 153 13.24 33.86 36.64
C GLU A 153 14.76 33.84 36.66
N GLY A 154 15.32 35.03 36.93
CA GLY A 154 16.74 35.27 36.98
C GLY A 154 17.38 34.59 38.20
N VAL A 155 18.52 33.98 37.95
CA VAL A 155 19.46 33.49 38.96
C VAL A 155 20.34 34.65 39.37
N ARG A 156 20.33 34.94 40.65
CA ARG A 156 21.42 35.66 41.34
C ARG A 156 22.46 34.68 41.83
#